data_6d2d4cb50c9c374d8a860ede29631888
#
_entry.id   6d2d4cb50c9c374d8a860ede29631888
#
_cell.length_a   1.000
_cell.length_b   1.000
_cell.length_c   1.000
_cell.angle_alpha   90.00
_cell.angle_beta   90.00
_cell.angle_gamma   90.00
#
_symmetry.space_group_name_H-M   'P 1'
#
loop_
_entity.id
_entity.type
_entity.pdbx_description
1 polymer ?
#
loop_
_entity_poly.entity_id
_entity_poly.type
_entity_poly.pdbx_seq_one_letter_code
_entity_poly.pdbx_strand_id
1 'polypeptide(L)'
;MKIYHFGAEDAPVLLLLPGTCCHWKSNFGAVIPLLADGFRVLCVSYDGFDETEQTEFPTMLEETKKIEAYLKNHCGGHIRAAYGCSLGGSFVGLLVARQNIHIAYGILGSSDLDQASPLAAKLQADFLLPLIVPVVRDGKLKVNFLQKRLDKHARELGDCVKAFLKMFGEARPYMTGRKLSTV
;
A
#
# COMPACT_ATOMS: atom_id res chain seq x y z
N MET A 1 12.01 3.09 5.13
CA MET A 1 11.22 1.85 4.94
C MET A 1 11.50 0.89 6.07
N LYS A 2 10.47 0.29 6.62
CA LYS A 2 10.55 -0.66 7.72
C LYS A 2 9.91 -1.99 7.34
N ILE A 3 10.42 -3.09 7.84
CA ILE A 3 9.82 -4.41 7.60
C ILE A 3 9.53 -5.04 8.96
N TYR A 4 8.27 -5.39 9.16
CA TYR A 4 7.78 -6.05 10.37
C TYR A 4 7.74 -7.56 10.13
N HIS A 5 8.15 -8.32 11.14
CA HIS A 5 8.31 -9.76 11.08
C HIS A 5 7.29 -10.46 11.97
N PHE A 6 6.70 -11.53 11.46
CA PHE A 6 5.77 -12.39 12.20
C PHE A 6 5.98 -13.84 11.78
N GLY A 7 5.65 -14.77 12.67
CA GLY A 7 5.82 -16.21 12.44
C GLY A 7 7.23 -16.72 12.66
N ALA A 8 7.45 -18.00 12.41
CA ALA A 8 8.72 -18.67 12.64
C ALA A 8 9.77 -18.26 11.60
N GLU A 9 11.04 -18.11 12.03
CA GLU A 9 12.13 -17.66 11.15
C GLU A 9 12.50 -18.65 10.03
N ASP A 10 12.29 -19.94 10.29
CA ASP A 10 12.56 -21.06 9.40
C ASP A 10 11.39 -21.38 8.43
N ALA A 11 10.24 -20.75 8.65
CA ALA A 11 9.07 -20.92 7.79
C ALA A 11 9.26 -20.25 6.41
N PRO A 12 8.52 -20.72 5.36
CA PRO A 12 8.55 -20.08 4.04
C PRO A 12 8.19 -18.60 4.09
N VAL A 13 8.97 -17.77 3.41
CA VAL A 13 8.80 -16.31 3.45
C VAL A 13 7.60 -15.88 2.60
N LEU A 14 6.70 -15.10 3.22
CA LEU A 14 5.60 -14.39 2.60
C LEU A 14 5.79 -12.88 2.77
N LEU A 15 5.98 -12.17 1.65
CA LEU A 15 6.06 -10.71 1.63
C LEU A 15 4.67 -10.09 1.47
N LEU A 16 4.30 -9.15 2.34
CA LEU A 16 3.05 -8.39 2.27
C LEU A 16 3.34 -6.92 1.96
N LEU A 17 2.71 -6.40 0.91
CA LEU A 17 2.89 -5.06 0.38
C LEU A 17 1.56 -4.30 0.43
N PRO A 18 1.44 -3.26 1.30
CA PRO A 18 0.20 -2.52 1.50
C PRO A 18 -0.23 -1.71 0.27
N GLY A 19 -1.50 -1.31 0.26
CA GLY A 19 -2.06 -0.41 -0.73
C GLY A 19 -1.68 1.05 -0.51
N THR A 20 -2.05 1.89 -1.47
CA THR A 20 -1.89 3.34 -1.41
C THR A 20 -2.51 3.91 -0.15
N CYS A 21 -1.75 4.74 0.56
CA CYS A 21 -2.22 5.43 1.75
C CYS A 21 -2.69 4.50 2.88
N CYS A 22 -2.33 3.22 2.84
CA CYS A 22 -2.70 2.26 3.86
C CYS A 22 -1.53 1.99 4.79
N HIS A 23 -1.78 2.10 6.09
CA HIS A 23 -0.88 1.55 7.09
C HIS A 23 -0.97 0.02 7.05
N TRP A 24 0.16 -0.68 7.20
CA TRP A 24 0.19 -2.13 7.10
C TRP A 24 -0.75 -2.83 8.11
N LYS A 25 -0.92 -2.25 9.32
CA LYS A 25 -1.84 -2.79 10.33
C LYS A 25 -3.30 -2.77 9.85
N SER A 26 -3.72 -1.66 9.24
CA SER A 26 -5.09 -1.53 8.70
C SER A 26 -5.31 -2.48 7.54
N ASN A 27 -4.27 -2.71 6.73
CA ASN A 27 -4.36 -3.55 5.54
C ASN A 27 -4.32 -5.05 5.88
N PHE A 28 -3.40 -5.46 6.76
CA PHE A 28 -3.09 -6.86 6.99
C PHE A 28 -3.18 -7.31 8.46
N GLY A 29 -3.37 -6.39 9.41
CA GLY A 29 -3.31 -6.72 10.83
C GLY A 29 -4.25 -7.86 11.25
N ALA A 30 -5.42 -7.95 10.63
CA ALA A 30 -6.40 -9.02 10.94
C ALA A 30 -5.98 -10.39 10.40
N VAL A 31 -5.21 -10.45 9.31
CA VAL A 31 -4.84 -11.72 8.65
C VAL A 31 -3.43 -12.20 9.01
N ILE A 32 -2.56 -11.31 9.46
CA ILE A 32 -1.18 -11.65 9.86
C ILE A 32 -1.12 -12.79 10.88
N PRO A 33 -1.93 -12.83 11.96
CA PRO A 33 -1.88 -13.95 12.90
C PRO A 33 -2.14 -15.30 12.26
N LEU A 34 -3.09 -15.37 11.31
CA LEU A 34 -3.41 -16.60 10.59
C LEU A 34 -2.31 -17.02 9.62
N LEU A 35 -1.67 -16.06 8.97
CA LEU A 35 -0.59 -16.31 8.03
C LEU A 35 0.70 -16.70 8.76
N ALA A 36 0.94 -16.16 9.93
CA ALA A 36 2.13 -16.43 10.75
C ALA A 36 2.19 -17.86 11.28
N ASP A 37 1.09 -18.62 11.26
CA ASP A 37 1.07 -20.04 11.62
C ASP A 37 1.82 -20.90 10.59
N GLY A 38 1.85 -20.48 9.32
CA GLY A 38 2.47 -21.27 8.24
C GLY A 38 3.59 -20.54 7.48
N PHE A 39 3.79 -19.24 7.74
CA PHE A 39 4.74 -18.42 7.01
C PHE A 39 5.57 -17.53 7.96
N ARG A 40 6.81 -17.29 7.55
CA ARG A 40 7.56 -16.12 8.00
C ARG A 40 7.02 -14.91 7.22
N VAL A 41 6.13 -14.15 7.84
CA VAL A 41 5.50 -12.99 7.22
C VAL A 41 6.41 -11.77 7.35
N LEU A 42 6.77 -11.17 6.23
CA LEU A 42 7.48 -9.90 6.13
C LEU A 42 6.49 -8.85 5.64
N CYS A 43 6.09 -7.94 6.50
CA CYS A 43 5.13 -6.90 6.16
C CYS A 43 5.84 -5.55 6.00
N VAL A 44 5.76 -4.97 4.81
CA VAL A 44 6.42 -3.71 4.47
C VAL A 44 5.64 -2.53 5.02
N SER A 45 6.34 -1.58 5.63
CA SER A 45 5.88 -0.21 5.87
C SER A 45 6.76 0.70 5.04
N TYR A 46 6.19 1.32 4.02
CA TYR A 46 6.95 2.17 3.09
C TYR A 46 7.48 3.42 3.79
N ASP A 47 8.55 3.99 3.23
CA ASP A 47 9.02 5.32 3.65
C ASP A 47 7.88 6.34 3.59
N GLY A 48 7.80 7.16 4.60
CA GLY A 48 6.73 8.14 4.72
C GLY A 48 5.41 7.61 5.27
N PHE A 49 5.26 6.29 5.47
CA PHE A 49 4.02 5.67 5.97
C PHE A 49 4.21 4.91 7.29
N ASP A 50 5.40 4.94 7.87
CA ASP A 50 5.66 4.38 9.20
C ASP A 50 5.58 5.46 10.28
N GLU A 51 4.82 5.20 11.34
CA GLU A 51 4.63 6.13 12.46
C GLU A 51 5.88 6.35 13.30
N THR A 52 6.85 5.45 13.20
CA THR A 52 8.09 5.50 14.00
C THR A 52 9.25 6.17 13.28
N GLU A 53 9.07 6.53 11.99
CA GLU A 53 10.12 7.11 11.16
C GLU A 53 9.66 8.44 10.55
N GLN A 54 10.57 9.41 10.50
CA GLN A 54 10.34 10.69 9.79
C GLN A 54 10.99 10.62 8.40
N THR A 55 10.43 9.77 7.53
CA THR A 55 10.89 9.61 6.16
C THR A 55 9.85 10.10 5.17
N GLU A 56 10.26 10.33 3.92
CA GLU A 56 9.34 10.64 2.80
C GLU A 56 9.40 9.51 1.80
N PHE A 57 8.25 9.19 1.20
CA PHE A 57 8.18 8.20 0.11
C PHE A 57 9.00 8.72 -1.09
N PRO A 58 10.03 7.97 -1.54
CA PRO A 58 10.90 8.47 -2.61
C PRO A 58 10.21 8.33 -3.98
N THR A 59 10.45 7.21 -4.63
CA THR A 59 9.75 6.75 -5.83
C THR A 59 9.48 5.26 -5.68
N MET A 60 8.54 4.72 -6.45
CA MET A 60 8.30 3.27 -6.46
C MET A 60 9.58 2.48 -6.79
N LEU A 61 10.39 2.97 -7.72
CA LEU A 61 11.62 2.29 -8.12
C LEU A 61 12.65 2.26 -6.98
N GLU A 62 12.84 3.38 -6.28
CA GLU A 62 13.78 3.45 -5.17
C GLU A 62 13.30 2.60 -3.99
N GLU A 63 12.00 2.61 -3.71
CA GLU A 63 11.43 1.77 -2.65
C GLU A 63 11.54 0.28 -3.01
N THR A 64 11.30 -0.08 -4.28
CA THR A 64 11.53 -1.45 -4.79
C THR A 64 12.97 -1.90 -4.58
N LYS A 65 13.96 -1.05 -4.89
CA LYS A 65 15.38 -1.36 -4.67
C LYS A 65 15.70 -1.63 -3.21
N LYS A 66 15.09 -0.90 -2.28
CA LYS A 66 15.25 -1.14 -0.82
C LYS A 66 14.66 -2.48 -0.42
N ILE A 67 13.48 -2.83 -0.94
CA ILE A 67 12.85 -4.14 -0.72
C ILE A 67 13.74 -5.26 -1.25
N GLU A 68 14.25 -5.13 -2.48
CA GLU A 68 15.16 -6.10 -3.08
C GLU A 68 16.44 -6.28 -2.26
N ALA A 69 17.08 -5.19 -1.84
CA ALA A 69 18.28 -5.22 -1.01
C ALA A 69 18.01 -5.91 0.33
N TYR A 70 16.89 -5.60 0.96
CA TYR A 70 16.49 -6.26 2.20
C TYR A 70 16.32 -7.76 2.01
N LEU A 71 15.56 -8.20 0.99
CA LEU A 71 15.32 -9.62 0.72
C LEU A 71 16.59 -10.38 0.34
N LYS A 72 17.53 -9.75 -0.36
CA LYS A 72 18.85 -10.34 -0.62
C LYS A 72 19.64 -10.57 0.66
N ASN A 73 19.67 -9.59 1.54
CA ASN A 73 20.48 -9.64 2.76
C ASN A 73 19.90 -10.57 3.84
N HIS A 74 18.55 -10.72 3.91
CA HIS A 74 17.88 -11.42 4.99
C HIS A 74 17.17 -12.72 4.58
N CYS A 75 17.00 -12.92 3.26
CA CYS A 75 16.29 -14.09 2.70
C CYS A 75 17.08 -14.76 1.56
N GLY A 76 18.35 -14.39 1.36
CA GLY A 76 19.16 -14.91 0.25
C GLY A 76 18.61 -14.58 -1.13
N GLY A 77 17.74 -13.59 -1.25
CA GLY A 77 17.10 -13.22 -2.51
C GLY A 77 15.98 -14.17 -2.99
N HIS A 78 15.52 -15.09 -2.13
CA HIS A 78 14.48 -16.07 -2.47
C HIS A 78 13.33 -16.01 -1.48
N ILE A 79 12.10 -15.87 -1.98
CA ILE A 79 10.89 -15.90 -1.14
C ILE A 79 9.83 -16.81 -1.75
N ARG A 80 8.97 -17.38 -0.90
CA ARG A 80 7.90 -18.28 -1.31
C ARG A 80 6.80 -17.54 -2.05
N ALA A 81 6.33 -16.43 -1.49
CA ALA A 81 5.27 -15.66 -2.09
C ALA A 81 5.41 -14.17 -1.79
N ALA A 82 4.88 -13.34 -2.67
CA ALA A 82 4.62 -11.93 -2.44
C ALA A 82 3.15 -11.63 -2.75
N TYR A 83 2.46 -10.99 -1.81
CA TYR A 83 1.11 -10.49 -2.00
C TYR A 83 1.12 -8.96 -1.92
N GLY A 84 0.53 -8.31 -2.90
CA GLY A 84 0.36 -6.86 -2.91
C GLY A 84 -1.09 -6.45 -3.09
N CYS A 85 -1.58 -5.56 -2.24
CA CYS A 85 -2.91 -4.97 -2.34
C CYS A 85 -2.82 -3.63 -3.07
N SER A 86 -3.60 -3.43 -4.16
CA SER A 86 -3.62 -2.16 -4.91
C SER A 86 -2.19 -1.73 -5.31
N LEU A 87 -1.67 -0.58 -4.84
CA LEU A 87 -0.27 -0.15 -5.05
C LEU A 87 0.75 -1.26 -4.73
N GLY A 88 0.50 -2.03 -3.67
CA GLY A 88 1.35 -3.17 -3.32
C GLY A 88 1.46 -4.21 -4.43
N GLY A 89 0.42 -4.42 -5.22
CA GLY A 89 0.47 -5.29 -6.38
C GLY A 89 1.32 -4.73 -7.52
N SER A 90 1.34 -3.41 -7.70
CA SER A 90 2.28 -2.78 -8.64
C SER A 90 3.73 -2.98 -8.22
N PHE A 91 4.02 -2.96 -6.89
CA PHE A 91 5.33 -3.35 -6.38
C PHE A 91 5.66 -4.84 -6.65
N VAL A 92 4.68 -5.77 -6.46
CA VAL A 92 4.89 -7.18 -6.83
C VAL A 92 5.24 -7.30 -8.31
N GLY A 93 4.46 -6.64 -9.19
CA GLY A 93 4.74 -6.63 -10.62
C GLY A 93 6.13 -6.09 -10.95
N LEU A 94 6.54 -5.02 -10.31
CA LEU A 94 7.86 -4.42 -10.51
C LEU A 94 8.99 -5.33 -10.01
N LEU A 95 8.85 -5.96 -8.84
CA LEU A 95 9.80 -6.94 -8.31
C LEU A 95 9.97 -8.13 -9.26
N VAL A 96 8.86 -8.66 -9.80
CA VAL A 96 8.87 -9.77 -10.78
C VAL A 96 9.52 -9.33 -12.10
N ALA A 97 9.17 -8.17 -12.62
CA ALA A 97 9.73 -7.65 -13.88
C ALA A 97 11.23 -7.39 -13.81
N ARG A 98 11.73 -6.96 -12.65
CA ARG A 98 13.16 -6.68 -12.43
C ARG A 98 14.03 -7.91 -12.23
N GLN A 99 13.44 -9.03 -11.83
CA GLN A 99 14.13 -10.33 -11.66
C GLN A 99 15.40 -10.29 -10.77
N ASN A 100 15.50 -9.31 -9.87
CA ASN A 100 16.63 -9.18 -8.95
C ASN A 100 16.54 -10.11 -7.73
N ILE A 101 15.36 -10.66 -7.48
CA ILE A 101 15.04 -11.65 -6.46
C ILE A 101 14.15 -12.73 -7.08
N HIS A 102 14.15 -13.90 -6.48
CA HIS A 102 13.26 -15.00 -6.90
C HIS A 102 12.00 -15.01 -6.05
N ILE A 103 10.84 -14.93 -6.69
CA ILE A 103 9.50 -15.01 -6.08
C ILE A 103 8.79 -16.20 -6.71
N ALA A 104 8.51 -17.25 -5.92
CA ALA A 104 7.84 -18.44 -6.47
C ALA A 104 6.37 -18.15 -6.84
N TYR A 105 5.68 -17.30 -6.08
CA TYR A 105 4.29 -16.90 -6.35
C TYR A 105 4.10 -15.40 -6.13
N GLY A 106 3.81 -14.66 -7.19
CA GLY A 106 3.37 -13.26 -7.12
C GLY A 106 1.84 -13.19 -7.15
N ILE A 107 1.24 -12.58 -6.13
CA ILE A 107 -0.21 -12.46 -5.99
C ILE A 107 -0.60 -10.99 -6.00
N LEU A 108 -1.45 -10.63 -6.96
CA LEU A 108 -1.91 -9.27 -7.21
C LEU A 108 -3.35 -9.11 -6.70
N GLY A 109 -3.53 -8.30 -5.66
CA GLY A 109 -4.84 -8.01 -5.07
C GLY A 109 -5.37 -6.66 -5.50
N SER A 110 -6.37 -6.63 -6.41
CA SER A 110 -7.00 -5.38 -6.90
C SER A 110 -5.99 -4.37 -7.43
N SER A 111 -5.01 -4.84 -8.19
CA SER A 111 -3.90 -4.03 -8.71
C SER A 111 -4.04 -3.85 -10.21
N ASP A 112 -3.68 -2.66 -10.66
CA ASP A 112 -3.50 -2.34 -12.06
C ASP A 112 -1.98 -2.26 -12.35
N LEU A 113 -1.55 -2.95 -13.40
CA LEU A 113 -0.16 -2.90 -13.86
C LEU A 113 0.03 -1.89 -15.00
N ASP A 114 -1.05 -1.25 -15.45
CA ASP A 114 -0.97 -0.22 -16.47
C ASP A 114 -0.25 1.02 -15.94
N GLN A 115 0.77 1.43 -16.64
CA GLN A 115 1.50 2.65 -16.33
C GLN A 115 0.91 3.81 -17.16
N ALA A 116 0.29 4.75 -16.48
CA ALA A 116 -0.06 6.02 -17.11
C ALA A 116 1.23 6.72 -17.57
N SER A 117 1.18 7.38 -18.74
CA SER A 117 2.29 8.23 -19.16
C SER A 117 2.53 9.32 -18.08
N PRO A 118 3.77 9.82 -17.91
CA PRO A 118 4.05 10.84 -16.89
C PRO A 118 3.15 12.08 -16.99
N LEU A 119 2.75 12.46 -18.21
CA LEU A 119 1.84 13.57 -18.44
C LEU A 119 0.40 13.23 -17.99
N ALA A 120 -0.08 12.04 -18.31
CA ALA A 120 -1.40 11.58 -17.90
C ALA A 120 -1.46 11.41 -16.35
N ALA A 121 -0.43 10.84 -15.76
CA ALA A 121 -0.33 10.70 -14.29
C ALA A 121 -0.35 12.07 -13.60
N LYS A 122 0.40 13.05 -14.12
CA LYS A 122 0.39 14.42 -13.59
C LYS A 122 -0.99 15.08 -13.73
N LEU A 123 -1.63 14.99 -14.89
CA LEU A 123 -2.97 15.54 -15.11
C LEU A 123 -4.00 14.90 -14.19
N GLN A 124 -3.94 13.58 -14.02
CA GLN A 124 -4.81 12.86 -13.08
C GLN A 124 -4.56 13.30 -11.64
N ALA A 125 -3.29 13.41 -11.21
CA ALA A 125 -2.93 13.87 -9.89
C ALA A 125 -3.41 15.31 -9.64
N ASP A 126 -3.14 16.23 -10.55
CA ASP A 126 -3.54 17.64 -10.45
C ASP A 126 -5.06 17.81 -10.38
N PHE A 127 -5.83 16.93 -11.04
CA PHE A 127 -7.29 16.96 -11.03
C PHE A 127 -7.89 16.24 -9.83
N LEU A 128 -7.38 15.06 -9.47
CA LEU A 128 -7.96 14.20 -8.43
C LEU A 128 -7.51 14.56 -7.01
N LEU A 129 -6.25 14.96 -6.82
CA LEU A 129 -5.72 15.28 -5.50
C LEU A 129 -6.50 16.41 -4.78
N PRO A 130 -6.87 17.53 -5.43
CA PRO A 130 -7.68 18.57 -4.78
C PRO A 130 -9.05 18.08 -4.32
N LEU A 131 -9.58 17.02 -4.93
CA LEU A 131 -10.86 16.41 -4.54
C LEU A 131 -10.69 15.37 -3.43
N ILE A 132 -9.65 14.53 -3.53
CA ILE A 132 -9.41 13.41 -2.62
C ILE A 132 -8.78 13.86 -1.30
N VAL A 133 -7.80 14.76 -1.34
CA VAL A 133 -7.07 15.20 -0.15
C VAL A 133 -7.97 15.77 0.96
N PRO A 134 -8.97 16.65 0.67
CA PRO A 134 -9.90 17.11 1.70
C PRO A 134 -10.76 16.00 2.28
N VAL A 135 -11.15 15.00 1.46
CA VAL A 135 -11.93 13.86 1.95
C VAL A 135 -11.12 13.01 2.90
N VAL A 136 -9.88 12.70 2.51
CA VAL A 136 -8.97 11.90 3.33
C VAL A 136 -8.57 12.65 4.60
N ARG A 137 -8.28 13.95 4.49
CA ARG A 137 -7.81 14.76 5.62
C ARG A 137 -8.92 15.16 6.59
N ASP A 138 -10.05 15.60 6.08
CA ASP A 138 -11.11 16.26 6.87
C ASP A 138 -12.43 15.46 6.89
N GLY A 139 -12.51 14.34 6.13
CA GLY A 139 -13.72 13.54 5.98
C GLY A 139 -14.85 14.26 5.23
N LYS A 140 -14.55 15.37 4.56
CA LYS A 140 -15.55 16.21 3.87
C LYS A 140 -15.07 16.62 2.49
N LEU A 141 -15.97 16.52 1.51
CA LEU A 141 -15.76 17.13 0.20
C LEU A 141 -16.05 18.64 0.28
N LYS A 142 -15.20 19.45 -0.33
CA LYS A 142 -15.42 20.91 -0.42
C LYS A 142 -16.62 21.30 -1.32
N VAL A 143 -17.21 20.34 -2.03
CA VAL A 143 -18.32 20.58 -2.96
C VAL A 143 -19.58 19.90 -2.43
N ASN A 144 -20.54 20.68 -1.93
CA ASN A 144 -21.77 20.20 -1.27
C ASN A 144 -22.61 19.22 -2.12
N PHE A 145 -22.60 19.36 -3.45
CA PHE A 145 -23.32 18.45 -4.35
C PHE A 145 -22.67 17.05 -4.40
N LEU A 146 -21.33 17.00 -4.46
CA LEU A 146 -20.58 15.75 -4.44
C LEU A 146 -20.66 15.07 -3.08
N GLN A 147 -20.68 15.84 -2.00
CA GLN A 147 -20.89 15.30 -0.63
C GLN A 147 -22.24 14.60 -0.52
N LYS A 148 -23.34 15.22 -0.95
CA LYS A 148 -24.67 14.61 -0.95
C LYS A 148 -24.75 13.34 -1.79
N ARG A 149 -24.04 13.30 -2.91
CA ARG A 149 -23.99 12.11 -3.77
C ARG A 149 -23.17 10.98 -3.16
N LEU A 150 -22.06 11.33 -2.49
CA LEU A 150 -21.25 10.38 -1.74
C LEU A 150 -22.04 9.78 -0.56
N ASP A 151 -22.74 10.62 0.20
CA ASP A 151 -23.59 10.20 1.33
C ASP A 151 -24.75 9.29 0.89
N LYS A 152 -25.28 9.53 -0.31
CA LYS A 152 -26.29 8.66 -0.93
C LYS A 152 -25.70 7.29 -1.28
N HIS A 153 -24.55 7.27 -1.99
CA HIS A 153 -23.89 6.02 -2.36
C HIS A 153 -23.33 5.26 -1.14
N ALA A 154 -22.87 5.96 -0.12
CA ALA A 154 -22.44 5.35 1.12
C ALA A 154 -23.58 4.62 1.84
N ARG A 155 -24.81 5.10 1.69
CA ARG A 155 -26.01 4.40 2.20
C ARG A 155 -26.38 3.18 1.34
N GLU A 156 -26.18 3.25 0.04
CA GLU A 156 -26.47 2.17 -0.91
C GLU A 156 -25.40 1.05 -0.90
N LEU A 157 -24.14 1.40 -0.71
CA LEU A 157 -23.00 0.47 -0.68
C LEU A 157 -22.68 -0.07 0.74
N GLY A 158 -23.39 0.41 1.75
CA GLY A 158 -23.40 -0.15 3.11
C GLY A 158 -22.03 -0.19 3.78
N ASP A 159 -21.69 -1.33 4.40
CA ASP A 159 -20.53 -1.47 5.27
C ASP A 159 -19.18 -1.41 4.54
N CYS A 160 -19.15 -1.70 3.24
CA CYS A 160 -17.93 -1.65 2.43
C CYS A 160 -17.35 -0.23 2.31
N VAL A 161 -18.20 0.77 2.06
CA VAL A 161 -17.77 2.18 2.01
C VAL A 161 -17.37 2.69 3.38
N LYS A 162 -18.08 2.27 4.44
CA LYS A 162 -17.70 2.62 5.81
C LYS A 162 -16.34 2.03 6.20
N ALA A 163 -16.10 0.78 5.85
CA ALA A 163 -14.81 0.13 6.08
C ALA A 163 -13.67 0.83 5.30
N PHE A 164 -13.92 1.20 4.05
CA PHE A 164 -12.98 1.94 3.22
C PHE A 164 -12.66 3.32 3.81
N LEU A 165 -13.68 4.11 4.18
CA LEU A 165 -13.50 5.43 4.81
C LEU A 165 -12.80 5.32 6.18
N LYS A 166 -13.08 4.26 6.95
CA LYS A 166 -12.39 3.98 8.21
C LYS A 166 -10.90 3.70 7.99
N MET A 167 -10.57 2.88 7.00
CA MET A 167 -9.18 2.57 6.64
C MET A 167 -8.38 3.84 6.28
N PHE A 168 -8.97 4.74 5.51
CA PHE A 168 -8.36 6.05 5.22
C PHE A 168 -8.24 6.93 6.46
N GLY A 169 -9.25 6.93 7.34
CA GLY A 169 -9.22 7.66 8.62
C GLY A 169 -8.09 7.18 9.53
N GLU A 170 -7.82 5.89 9.56
CA GLU A 170 -6.73 5.29 10.34
C GLU A 170 -5.35 5.62 9.76
N ALA A 171 -5.22 5.74 8.43
CA ALA A 171 -3.98 6.17 7.77
C ALA A 171 -3.71 7.69 7.90
N ARG A 172 -4.73 8.46 8.29
CA ARG A 172 -4.71 9.93 8.36
C ARG A 172 -3.53 10.54 9.13
N PRO A 173 -3.10 10.02 10.32
CA PRO A 173 -1.97 10.57 11.07
C PRO A 173 -0.65 10.53 10.32
N TYR A 174 -0.53 9.64 9.34
CA TYR A 174 0.72 9.37 8.60
C TYR A 174 0.77 10.08 7.25
N MET A 175 -0.34 10.72 6.83
CA MET A 175 -0.48 11.33 5.51
C MET A 175 -0.29 12.84 5.57
N THR A 176 0.70 13.33 4.87
CA THR A 176 0.83 14.75 4.53
C THR A 176 0.48 14.94 3.05
N GLY A 177 0.04 16.15 2.66
CA GLY A 177 -0.25 16.45 1.25
C GLY A 177 0.93 16.17 0.30
N ARG A 178 2.16 16.27 0.82
CA ARG A 178 3.40 15.96 0.09
C ARG A 178 3.56 14.45 -0.16
N LYS A 179 3.19 13.62 0.80
CA LYS A 179 3.24 12.14 0.67
C LYS A 179 2.26 11.61 -0.37
N LEU A 180 1.10 12.28 -0.53
CA LEU A 180 0.08 11.89 -1.51
C LEU A 180 0.46 12.23 -2.96
N SER A 181 1.31 13.23 -3.18
CA SER A 181 1.73 13.66 -4.52
C SER A 181 2.86 12.80 -5.10
N THR A 182 3.49 11.94 -4.30
CA THR A 182 4.63 11.09 -4.71
C THR A 182 4.26 9.60 -4.86
N VAL A 183 3.05 9.22 -4.48
CA VAL A 183 2.46 7.90 -4.70
C VAL A 183 1.65 7.90 -5.98
#